data_ec2c4d4bdb75dc9b8979a2ad72675e22
#
_entry.id   ec2c4d4bdb75dc9b8979a2ad72675e22
#
_cell.length_a   1.000
_cell.length_b   1.000
_cell.length_c   1.000
_cell.angle_alpha   90.00
_cell.angle_beta   90.00
_cell.angle_gamma   90.00
#
_symmetry.space_group_name_H-M   'P 1'
#
loop_
_entity.id
_entity.type
_entity.pdbx_description
1 polymer ?
#
loop_
_entity_poly.entity_id
_entity_poly.type
_entity_poly.pdbx_seq_one_letter_code
_entity_poly.pdbx_strand_id
1 'polypeptide(L)'
;MELNQVEYFVNLEETLNFTTAARLSGVSQPSLTRAIRLLEEELGGPLIYRDGKNSRLTALGQAIELDFKQVQLSLRIVRQHSDSWALGSQCVLDIAVAPSVSPNAFTSFFLRAMEENPTVWIKIHALQPNEHTAEILSGKYHACILSQEPKPDAKLEVRPLFRERFVLGCAAGHPLASVDVVRAADLASFPYVDRLRCEFRDRIQEHFARQEIVMRPRFRAEREDWVQRVVADGHAICILPEHSGAVPGLVTRPIEGLSLERELVIVTVSGSTTPVEMRKIAQLASRYAWQ
;
A
#
# COMPACT_ATOMS: atom_id res chain seq x y z
N MET A 1 -7.82 -8.43 -32.17
CA MET A 1 -7.52 -7.64 -30.95
C MET A 1 -6.02 -7.38 -30.91
N GLU A 2 -5.63 -6.12 -30.85
CA GLU A 2 -4.23 -5.66 -30.85
C GLU A 2 -3.84 -5.23 -29.46
N LEU A 3 -2.57 -5.42 -29.08
CA LEU A 3 -2.09 -5.07 -27.72
C LEU A 3 -2.23 -3.57 -27.40
N ASN A 4 -2.10 -2.70 -28.39
CA ASN A 4 -2.33 -1.27 -28.23
C ASN A 4 -3.81 -0.93 -27.93
N GLN A 5 -4.76 -1.70 -28.47
CA GLN A 5 -6.19 -1.53 -28.15
C GLN A 5 -6.49 -1.85 -26.68
N VAL A 6 -5.85 -2.89 -26.15
CA VAL A 6 -5.93 -3.25 -24.72
C VAL A 6 -5.37 -2.13 -23.85
N GLU A 7 -4.18 -1.59 -24.19
CA GLU A 7 -3.57 -0.46 -23.49
C GLU A 7 -4.47 0.78 -23.53
N TYR A 8 -5.05 1.10 -24.68
CA TYR A 8 -5.94 2.25 -24.82
C TYR A 8 -7.22 2.10 -24.02
N PHE A 9 -7.78 0.89 -23.94
CA PHE A 9 -8.94 0.63 -23.11
C PHE A 9 -8.63 0.79 -21.62
N VAL A 10 -7.52 0.25 -21.13
CA VAL A 10 -7.11 0.40 -19.72
C VAL A 10 -6.88 1.87 -19.36
N ASN A 11 -6.18 2.65 -20.20
CA ASN A 11 -6.02 4.09 -19.98
C ASN A 11 -7.35 4.86 -20.03
N LEU A 12 -8.29 4.41 -20.86
CA LEU A 12 -9.61 5.01 -20.95
C LEU A 12 -10.52 4.65 -19.77
N GLU A 13 -10.43 3.44 -19.27
CA GLU A 13 -11.14 3.00 -18.07
C GLU A 13 -10.68 3.79 -16.83
N GLU A 14 -9.36 3.95 -16.63
CA GLU A 14 -8.80 4.70 -15.50
C GLU A 14 -9.19 6.19 -15.50
N THR A 15 -9.28 6.79 -16.67
CA THR A 15 -9.53 8.23 -16.80
C THR A 15 -11.00 8.58 -17.07
N LEU A 16 -11.78 7.64 -17.62
CA LEU A 16 -13.13 7.84 -18.15
C LEU A 16 -13.25 9.07 -19.08
N ASN A 17 -12.13 9.44 -19.71
CA ASN A 17 -11.99 10.62 -20.55
C ASN A 17 -11.13 10.34 -21.78
N PHE A 18 -11.74 10.33 -22.98
CA PHE A 18 -11.08 10.02 -24.24
C PHE A 18 -9.87 10.92 -24.55
N THR A 19 -9.94 12.21 -24.23
CA THR A 19 -8.82 13.15 -24.47
C THR A 19 -7.64 12.86 -23.55
N THR A 20 -7.91 12.62 -22.27
CA THR A 20 -6.88 12.28 -21.28
C THR A 20 -6.26 10.92 -21.57
N ALA A 21 -7.07 9.91 -21.89
CA ALA A 21 -6.62 8.58 -22.27
C ALA A 21 -5.73 8.63 -23.53
N ALA A 22 -6.11 9.39 -24.55
CA ALA A 22 -5.32 9.55 -25.77
C ALA A 22 -3.94 10.16 -25.48
N ARG A 23 -3.88 11.18 -24.62
CA ARG A 23 -2.62 11.79 -24.18
C ARG A 23 -1.74 10.78 -23.43
N LEU A 24 -2.31 9.98 -22.51
CA LEU A 24 -1.58 8.93 -21.79
C LEU A 24 -1.06 7.84 -22.73
N SER A 25 -1.84 7.51 -23.77
CA SER A 25 -1.50 6.51 -24.77
C SER A 25 -0.57 7.03 -25.88
N GLY A 26 -0.19 8.31 -25.86
CA GLY A 26 0.70 8.93 -26.87
C GLY A 26 0.08 9.03 -28.28
N VAL A 27 -1.25 9.07 -28.38
CA VAL A 27 -1.97 9.11 -29.67
C VAL A 27 -2.97 10.26 -29.75
N SER A 28 -3.51 10.52 -30.95
CA SER A 28 -4.60 11.47 -31.10
C SER A 28 -5.92 10.88 -30.58
N GLN A 29 -6.81 11.73 -30.07
CA GLN A 29 -8.13 11.30 -29.60
C GLN A 29 -8.97 10.59 -30.70
N PRO A 30 -8.97 11.00 -31.97
CA PRO A 30 -9.63 10.24 -33.05
C PRO A 30 -9.03 8.84 -33.23
N SER A 31 -7.70 8.70 -33.12
CA SER A 31 -7.02 7.39 -33.23
C SER A 31 -7.41 6.46 -32.11
N LEU A 32 -7.42 6.95 -30.84
CA LEU A 32 -7.87 6.17 -29.70
C LEU A 32 -9.34 5.75 -29.85
N THR A 33 -10.22 6.69 -30.22
CA THR A 33 -11.65 6.40 -30.41
C THR A 33 -11.88 5.32 -31.47
N ARG A 34 -11.14 5.38 -32.60
CA ARG A 34 -11.22 4.35 -33.64
C ARG A 34 -10.73 2.98 -33.14
N ALA A 35 -9.63 2.96 -32.39
CA ALA A 35 -9.08 1.72 -31.85
C ALA A 35 -10.03 1.05 -30.85
N ILE A 36 -10.65 1.83 -29.97
CA ILE A 36 -11.68 1.34 -29.02
C ILE A 36 -12.88 0.78 -29.77
N ARG A 37 -13.36 1.49 -30.79
CA ARG A 37 -14.50 1.02 -31.59
C ARG A 37 -14.22 -0.32 -32.28
N LEU A 38 -13.03 -0.49 -32.85
CA LEU A 38 -12.61 -1.76 -33.47
C LEU A 38 -12.53 -2.89 -32.43
N LEU A 39 -12.07 -2.59 -31.21
CA LEU A 39 -12.06 -3.54 -30.10
C LEU A 39 -13.50 -3.93 -29.70
N GLU A 40 -14.42 -2.98 -29.60
CA GLU A 40 -15.84 -3.21 -29.29
C GLU A 40 -16.54 -4.05 -30.37
N GLU A 41 -16.22 -3.80 -31.65
CA GLU A 41 -16.73 -4.58 -32.78
C GLU A 41 -16.24 -6.04 -32.68
N GLU A 42 -14.98 -6.27 -32.35
CA GLU A 42 -14.41 -7.62 -32.22
C GLU A 42 -14.94 -8.37 -31.00
N LEU A 43 -15.18 -7.68 -29.88
CA LEU A 43 -15.72 -8.27 -28.65
C LEU A 43 -17.26 -8.41 -28.65
N GLY A 44 -17.91 -7.92 -29.70
CA GLY A 44 -19.36 -8.08 -29.90
C GLY A 44 -20.24 -7.16 -29.08
N GLY A 45 -19.68 -6.08 -28.49
CA GLY A 45 -20.46 -5.13 -27.74
C GLY A 45 -19.68 -3.91 -27.24
N PRO A 46 -20.38 -2.82 -26.88
CA PRO A 46 -19.74 -1.63 -26.36
C PRO A 46 -19.11 -1.87 -24.99
N LEU A 47 -17.91 -1.31 -24.78
CA LEU A 47 -17.17 -1.36 -23.51
C LEU A 47 -17.42 -0.12 -22.66
N ILE A 48 -17.69 0.99 -23.34
CA ILE A 48 -17.91 2.31 -22.71
C ILE A 48 -19.18 2.92 -23.28
N TYR A 49 -19.96 3.56 -22.44
CA TYR A 49 -21.11 4.35 -22.86
C TYR A 49 -21.06 5.76 -22.27
N ARG A 50 -21.78 6.69 -22.88
CA ARG A 50 -21.91 8.06 -22.37
C ARG A 50 -23.12 8.19 -21.48
N ASP A 51 -22.88 8.73 -20.27
CA ASP A 51 -23.92 9.13 -19.31
C ASP A 51 -23.85 10.66 -19.15
N GLY A 52 -24.54 11.38 -19.99
CA GLY A 52 -24.48 12.83 -20.10
C GLY A 52 -23.10 13.32 -20.54
N LYS A 53 -22.39 14.01 -19.66
CA LYS A 53 -21.02 14.51 -19.90
C LYS A 53 -19.94 13.50 -19.52
N ASN A 54 -20.29 12.42 -18.84
CA ASN A 54 -19.36 11.44 -18.30
C ASN A 54 -19.34 10.18 -19.17
N SER A 55 -18.20 9.48 -19.18
CA SER A 55 -18.08 8.13 -19.71
C SER A 55 -18.17 7.12 -18.58
N ARG A 56 -18.76 5.94 -18.84
CA ARG A 56 -18.85 4.84 -17.88
C ARG A 56 -18.61 3.51 -18.59
N LEU A 57 -18.13 2.51 -17.85
CA LEU A 57 -18.04 1.15 -18.34
C LEU A 57 -19.41 0.50 -18.47
N THR A 58 -19.59 -0.27 -19.54
CA THR A 58 -20.73 -1.19 -19.68
C THR A 58 -20.53 -2.43 -18.80
N ALA A 59 -21.52 -3.31 -18.72
CA ALA A 59 -21.39 -4.60 -18.05
C ALA A 59 -20.27 -5.46 -18.69
N LEU A 60 -20.12 -5.42 -20.03
CA LEU A 60 -19.04 -6.09 -20.73
C LEU A 60 -17.69 -5.45 -20.37
N GLY A 61 -17.59 -4.11 -20.38
CA GLY A 61 -16.38 -3.39 -19.98
C GLY A 61 -15.92 -3.74 -18.57
N GLN A 62 -16.85 -3.81 -17.61
CA GLN A 62 -16.56 -4.23 -16.24
C GLN A 62 -16.10 -5.70 -16.15
N ALA A 63 -16.72 -6.59 -16.94
CA ALA A 63 -16.38 -8.00 -16.91
C ALA A 63 -14.94 -8.29 -17.40
N ILE A 64 -14.45 -7.53 -18.41
CA ILE A 64 -13.14 -7.77 -19.03
C ILE A 64 -12.03 -6.86 -18.48
N GLU A 65 -12.36 -5.87 -17.67
CA GLU A 65 -11.42 -4.90 -17.11
C GLU A 65 -10.21 -5.56 -16.47
N LEU A 66 -10.46 -6.51 -15.56
CA LEU A 66 -9.41 -7.22 -14.84
C LEU A 66 -8.54 -8.09 -15.77
N ASP A 67 -9.14 -8.71 -16.78
CA ASP A 67 -8.43 -9.55 -17.73
C ASP A 67 -7.51 -8.70 -18.62
N PHE A 68 -7.94 -7.50 -19.03
CA PHE A 68 -7.12 -6.58 -19.80
C PHE A 68 -5.97 -5.98 -18.96
N LYS A 69 -6.22 -5.65 -17.70
CA LYS A 69 -5.16 -5.28 -16.76
C LYS A 69 -4.14 -6.41 -16.59
N GLN A 70 -4.58 -7.67 -16.59
CA GLN A 70 -3.68 -8.84 -16.54
C GLN A 70 -2.82 -8.99 -17.82
N VAL A 71 -3.38 -8.74 -19.00
CA VAL A 71 -2.62 -8.73 -20.27
C VAL A 71 -1.56 -7.61 -20.24
N GLN A 72 -1.93 -6.42 -19.81
CA GLN A 72 -1.00 -5.29 -19.68
C GLN A 72 0.13 -5.59 -18.68
N LEU A 73 -0.19 -6.26 -17.57
CA LEU A 73 0.80 -6.75 -16.62
C LEU A 73 1.80 -7.71 -17.28
N SER A 74 1.30 -8.71 -18.02
CA SER A 74 2.14 -9.67 -18.71
C SER A 74 3.10 -8.99 -19.69
N LEU A 75 2.65 -7.98 -20.42
CA LEU A 75 3.50 -7.19 -21.32
C LEU A 75 4.57 -6.39 -20.56
N ARG A 76 4.21 -5.82 -19.40
CA ARG A 76 5.17 -5.11 -18.55
C ARG A 76 6.26 -6.05 -18.05
N ILE A 77 5.90 -7.26 -17.62
CA ILE A 77 6.84 -8.30 -17.20
C ILE A 77 7.80 -8.68 -18.34
N VAL A 78 7.30 -8.85 -19.56
CA VAL A 78 8.16 -9.13 -20.74
C VAL A 78 9.15 -7.99 -20.97
N ARG A 79 8.71 -6.74 -20.91
CA ARG A 79 9.61 -5.57 -21.05
C ARG A 79 10.66 -5.55 -19.93
N GLN A 80 10.27 -5.78 -18.68
CA GLN A 80 11.21 -5.85 -17.55
C GLN A 80 12.25 -6.95 -17.72
N HIS A 81 11.86 -8.14 -18.22
CA HIS A 81 12.81 -9.20 -18.53
C HIS A 81 13.79 -8.79 -19.61
N SER A 82 13.30 -8.10 -20.66
CA SER A 82 14.15 -7.58 -21.74
C SER A 82 15.14 -6.53 -21.21
N ASP A 83 14.67 -5.59 -20.40
CA ASP A 83 15.50 -4.55 -19.81
C ASP A 83 16.54 -5.14 -18.83
N SER A 84 16.15 -6.14 -18.04
CA SER A 84 17.05 -6.86 -17.14
C SER A 84 18.13 -7.61 -17.92
N TRP A 85 17.78 -8.22 -19.06
CA TRP A 85 18.73 -8.87 -19.95
C TRP A 85 19.74 -7.86 -20.53
N ALA A 86 19.27 -6.69 -20.96
CA ALA A 86 20.12 -5.62 -21.51
C ALA A 86 21.05 -4.99 -20.47
N LEU A 87 20.65 -4.98 -19.18
CA LEU A 87 21.41 -4.41 -18.05
C LEU A 87 22.28 -5.44 -17.32
N GLY A 88 22.51 -6.64 -17.87
CA GLY A 88 23.38 -7.66 -17.25
C GLY A 88 22.73 -8.39 -16.08
N SER A 89 21.49 -8.83 -16.21
CA SER A 89 20.74 -9.69 -15.27
C SER A 89 20.30 -9.03 -13.95
N GLN A 90 20.12 -7.72 -13.91
CA GLN A 90 19.57 -7.05 -12.72
C GLN A 90 18.03 -7.14 -12.73
N CYS A 91 17.45 -7.65 -11.65
CA CYS A 91 16.00 -7.71 -11.44
C CYS A 91 15.55 -6.56 -10.53
N VAL A 92 14.76 -5.63 -11.06
CA VAL A 92 14.19 -4.54 -10.25
C VAL A 92 12.83 -4.97 -9.71
N LEU A 93 12.66 -4.95 -8.40
CA LEU A 93 11.42 -5.28 -7.72
C LEU A 93 10.78 -4.00 -7.15
N ASP A 94 9.61 -3.65 -7.66
CA ASP A 94 8.78 -2.57 -7.14
C ASP A 94 7.89 -3.11 -6.02
N ILE A 95 8.12 -2.67 -4.78
CA ILE A 95 7.38 -3.09 -3.59
C ILE A 95 6.68 -1.86 -3.01
N ALA A 96 5.37 -1.92 -2.88
CA ALA A 96 4.61 -0.84 -2.26
C ALA A 96 4.36 -1.14 -0.78
N VAL A 97 4.39 -0.11 0.06
CA VAL A 97 4.29 -0.24 1.52
C VAL A 97 3.20 0.70 2.03
N ALA A 98 2.32 0.18 2.87
CA ALA A 98 1.26 0.97 3.49
C ALA A 98 1.85 2.12 4.34
N PRO A 99 1.25 3.32 4.32
CA PRO A 99 1.83 4.52 4.94
C PRO A 99 2.13 4.41 6.45
N SER A 100 1.41 3.55 7.14
CA SER A 100 1.58 3.34 8.59
C SER A 100 2.66 2.31 8.93
N VAL A 101 3.22 1.62 7.94
CA VAL A 101 4.28 0.63 8.13
C VAL A 101 5.62 1.33 8.27
N SER A 102 6.30 1.09 9.39
CA SER A 102 7.59 1.73 9.67
C SER A 102 8.73 1.05 8.92
N PRO A 103 9.69 1.83 8.38
CA PRO A 103 10.90 1.27 7.79
C PRO A 103 11.76 0.49 8.79
N ASN A 104 11.69 0.79 10.08
CA ASN A 104 12.51 0.14 11.12
C ASN A 104 12.35 -1.38 11.15
N ALA A 105 11.11 -1.87 11.05
CA ALA A 105 10.84 -3.30 11.03
C ALA A 105 11.37 -4.00 9.78
N PHE A 106 11.52 -3.27 8.66
CA PHE A 106 11.81 -3.85 7.36
C PHE A 106 13.23 -3.63 6.85
N THR A 107 13.97 -2.66 7.39
CA THR A 107 15.33 -2.34 6.89
C THR A 107 16.24 -3.54 6.91
N SER A 108 16.37 -4.21 8.06
CA SER A 108 17.23 -5.39 8.19
C SER A 108 16.80 -6.56 7.30
N PHE A 109 15.49 -6.75 7.13
CA PHE A 109 14.94 -7.73 6.21
C PHE A 109 15.33 -7.44 4.75
N PHE A 110 15.16 -6.20 4.29
CA PHE A 110 15.50 -5.84 2.91
C PHE A 110 16.99 -5.93 2.64
N LEU A 111 17.85 -5.54 3.61
CA LEU A 111 19.30 -5.71 3.49
C LEU A 111 19.65 -7.19 3.31
N ARG A 112 19.11 -8.07 4.14
CA ARG A 112 19.29 -9.51 4.02
C ARG A 112 18.76 -10.06 2.70
N ALA A 113 17.58 -9.61 2.26
CA ALA A 113 17.01 -10.04 0.98
C ALA A 113 17.92 -9.69 -0.21
N MET A 114 18.57 -8.53 -0.19
CA MET A 114 19.52 -8.10 -1.21
C MET A 114 20.86 -8.89 -1.12
N GLU A 115 21.35 -9.19 0.09
CA GLU A 115 22.53 -10.02 0.29
C GLU A 115 22.34 -11.45 -0.26
N GLU A 116 21.18 -12.06 0.01
CA GLU A 116 20.85 -13.40 -0.49
C GLU A 116 20.52 -13.42 -2.00
N ASN A 117 20.23 -12.26 -2.60
CA ASN A 117 19.86 -12.11 -4.02
C ASN A 117 20.62 -10.93 -4.66
N PRO A 118 21.92 -11.05 -4.96
CA PRO A 118 22.78 -9.93 -5.39
C PRO A 118 22.34 -9.25 -6.71
N THR A 119 21.55 -9.93 -7.53
CA THR A 119 21.02 -9.39 -8.79
C THR A 119 19.72 -8.60 -8.61
N VAL A 120 19.16 -8.59 -7.39
CA VAL A 120 17.89 -7.92 -7.08
C VAL A 120 18.13 -6.49 -6.64
N TRP A 121 17.37 -5.58 -7.23
CA TRP A 121 17.27 -4.20 -6.83
C TRP A 121 15.83 -3.94 -6.34
N ILE A 122 15.70 -3.36 -5.16
CA ILE A 122 14.39 -3.10 -4.54
C ILE A 122 14.07 -1.61 -4.63
N LYS A 123 12.89 -1.29 -5.17
CA LYS A 123 12.29 0.04 -5.12
C LYS A 123 11.10 0.01 -4.19
N ILE A 124 11.11 0.89 -3.19
CA ILE A 124 10.00 1.04 -2.24
C ILE A 124 9.11 2.21 -2.66
N HIS A 125 7.82 1.95 -2.74
CA HIS A 125 6.78 2.92 -3.06
C HIS A 125 5.84 3.09 -1.89
N ALA A 126 5.35 4.31 -1.66
CA ALA A 126 4.28 4.55 -0.70
C ALA A 126 2.93 4.24 -1.36
N LEU A 127 2.15 3.35 -0.76
CA LEU A 127 0.78 3.10 -1.19
C LEU A 127 -0.09 4.33 -0.94
N GLN A 128 -0.96 4.63 -1.90
CA GLN A 128 -2.02 5.60 -1.70
C GLN A 128 -3.20 4.95 -0.96
N PRO A 129 -3.97 5.71 -0.18
CA PRO A 129 -5.20 5.20 0.44
C PRO A 129 -6.14 4.64 -0.64
N ASN A 130 -6.69 3.44 -0.41
CA ASN A 130 -7.64 2.73 -1.28
C ASN A 130 -7.09 2.07 -2.56
N GLU A 131 -5.77 2.02 -2.77
CA GLU A 131 -5.16 1.49 -4.01
C GLU A 131 -4.61 0.05 -3.88
N HIS A 132 -4.93 -0.71 -2.83
CA HIS A 132 -4.16 -1.90 -2.47
C HIS A 132 -4.28 -3.07 -3.46
N THR A 133 -5.48 -3.55 -3.71
CA THR A 133 -5.68 -4.80 -4.46
C THR A 133 -5.59 -4.60 -5.97
N ALA A 134 -6.20 -3.54 -6.49
CA ALA A 134 -6.23 -3.26 -7.92
C ALA A 134 -4.83 -3.02 -8.50
N GLU A 135 -3.95 -2.37 -7.76
CA GLU A 135 -2.59 -2.05 -8.22
C GLU A 135 -1.63 -3.24 -8.19
N ILE A 136 -1.83 -4.19 -7.26
CA ILE A 136 -1.12 -5.46 -7.29
C ILE A 136 -1.58 -6.25 -8.52
N LEU A 137 -2.89 -6.38 -8.71
CA LEU A 137 -3.47 -7.12 -9.82
C LEU A 137 -3.14 -6.51 -11.19
N SER A 138 -2.98 -5.18 -11.27
CA SER A 138 -2.52 -4.50 -12.50
C SER A 138 -1.02 -4.66 -12.76
N GLY A 139 -0.26 -5.21 -11.78
CA GLY A 139 1.19 -5.35 -11.85
C GLY A 139 1.99 -4.06 -11.77
N LYS A 140 1.38 -3.00 -11.27
CA LYS A 140 2.08 -1.77 -10.92
C LYS A 140 3.17 -2.05 -9.89
N TYR A 141 2.87 -2.97 -8.94
CA TYR A 141 3.80 -3.43 -7.93
C TYR A 141 3.92 -4.95 -7.96
N HIS A 142 5.13 -5.46 -7.72
CA HIS A 142 5.41 -6.90 -7.62
C HIS A 142 4.93 -7.49 -6.29
N ALA A 143 4.90 -6.65 -5.25
CA ALA A 143 4.35 -6.98 -3.94
C ALA A 143 3.84 -5.72 -3.22
N CYS A 144 2.93 -5.93 -2.26
CA CYS A 144 2.55 -4.89 -1.31
C CYS A 144 2.74 -5.39 0.12
N ILE A 145 3.24 -4.52 1.00
CA ILE A 145 3.28 -4.74 2.45
C ILE A 145 2.14 -3.94 3.06
N LEU A 146 1.18 -4.65 3.64
CA LEU A 146 -0.04 -4.08 4.19
C LEU A 146 -0.10 -4.25 5.70
N SER A 147 -0.83 -3.37 6.36
CA SER A 147 -1.07 -3.39 7.80
C SER A 147 -2.33 -4.18 8.21
N GLN A 148 -3.00 -4.75 7.25
CA GLN A 148 -4.15 -5.64 7.44
C GLN A 148 -4.35 -6.50 6.19
N GLU A 149 -4.95 -7.66 6.35
CA GLU A 149 -5.28 -8.51 5.21
C GLU A 149 -6.22 -7.81 4.23
N PRO A 150 -5.94 -7.89 2.91
CA PRO A 150 -6.89 -7.45 1.89
C PRO A 150 -8.13 -8.37 1.90
N LYS A 151 -9.19 -7.93 1.22
CA LYS A 151 -10.33 -8.82 0.97
C LYS A 151 -9.86 -10.08 0.24
N PRO A 152 -10.39 -11.27 0.60
CA PRO A 152 -10.02 -12.51 -0.08
C PRO A 152 -10.21 -12.42 -1.60
N ASP A 153 -9.16 -12.76 -2.34
CA ASP A 153 -9.15 -12.84 -3.79
C ASP A 153 -8.26 -14.02 -4.20
N ALA A 154 -8.79 -14.95 -5.00
CA ALA A 154 -8.06 -16.13 -5.44
C ALA A 154 -6.82 -15.81 -6.31
N LYS A 155 -6.76 -14.59 -6.87
CA LYS A 155 -5.62 -14.11 -7.66
C LYS A 155 -4.49 -13.56 -6.77
N LEU A 156 -4.69 -13.44 -5.47
CA LEU A 156 -3.70 -12.92 -4.53
C LEU A 156 -3.16 -14.03 -3.62
N GLU A 157 -1.87 -13.97 -3.37
CA GLU A 157 -1.20 -14.75 -2.35
C GLU A 157 -0.85 -13.83 -1.18
N VAL A 158 -1.47 -14.08 -0.03
CA VAL A 158 -1.27 -13.31 1.19
C VAL A 158 -0.42 -14.13 2.16
N ARG A 159 0.68 -13.57 2.63
CA ARG A 159 1.56 -14.21 3.61
C ARG A 159 1.68 -13.34 4.84
N PRO A 160 1.32 -13.85 6.03
CA PRO A 160 1.52 -13.14 7.29
C PRO A 160 3.02 -12.96 7.56
N LEU A 161 3.38 -11.82 8.13
CA LEU A 161 4.75 -11.49 8.52
C LEU A 161 4.87 -11.54 10.05
N PHE A 162 4.26 -10.56 10.72
CA PHE A 162 4.25 -10.48 12.17
C PHE A 162 3.04 -9.68 12.67
N ARG A 163 2.77 -9.82 13.96
CA ARG A 163 1.76 -9.03 14.68
C ARG A 163 2.43 -8.02 15.57
N GLU A 164 1.83 -6.86 15.69
CA GLU A 164 2.23 -5.83 16.63
C GLU A 164 1.01 -5.13 17.22
N ARG A 165 1.14 -4.69 18.45
CA ARG A 165 0.10 -3.95 19.16
C ARG A 165 0.28 -2.45 19.01
N PHE A 166 -0.78 -1.71 19.32
CA PHE A 166 -0.71 -0.27 19.43
C PHE A 166 -0.30 0.15 20.84
N VAL A 167 0.61 1.10 20.93
CA VAL A 167 1.21 1.61 22.17
C VAL A 167 1.18 3.13 22.21
N LEU A 168 1.36 3.69 23.40
CA LEU A 168 1.63 5.11 23.55
C LEU A 168 3.03 5.43 23.04
N GLY A 169 3.17 6.53 22.29
CA GLY A 169 4.44 7.21 22.03
C GLY A 169 4.49 8.52 22.76
N CYS A 170 5.60 8.78 23.46
CA CYS A 170 5.86 10.05 24.16
C CYS A 170 7.37 10.37 24.16
N ALA A 171 7.73 11.60 24.52
CA ALA A 171 9.13 11.97 24.72
C ALA A 171 9.74 11.22 25.91
N ALA A 172 11.03 10.94 25.87
CA ALA A 172 11.75 10.29 26.97
C ALA A 172 11.64 11.03 28.31
N GLY A 173 11.52 12.37 28.27
CA GLY A 173 11.32 13.20 29.46
C GLY A 173 9.84 13.42 29.86
N HIS A 174 8.89 12.79 29.17
CA HIS A 174 7.47 12.95 29.46
C HIS A 174 7.07 12.20 30.74
N PRO A 175 6.13 12.71 31.57
CA PRO A 175 5.69 12.01 32.78
C PRO A 175 5.26 10.54 32.55
N LEU A 176 4.57 10.28 31.43
CA LEU A 176 4.13 8.91 31.06
C LEU A 176 5.29 7.99 30.62
N ALA A 177 6.48 8.51 30.39
CA ALA A 177 7.65 7.69 30.07
C ALA A 177 8.21 6.94 31.29
N SER A 178 7.90 7.40 32.50
CA SER A 178 8.40 6.80 33.75
C SER A 178 7.55 5.64 34.29
N VAL A 179 6.40 5.35 33.66
CA VAL A 179 5.53 4.23 34.08
C VAL A 179 5.67 3.06 33.11
N ASP A 180 5.55 1.84 33.62
CA ASP A 180 5.63 0.62 32.78
C ASP A 180 4.40 0.44 31.90
N VAL A 181 3.20 0.78 32.43
CA VAL A 181 1.92 0.72 31.72
C VAL A 181 1.15 1.98 32.00
N VAL A 182 0.67 2.63 30.94
CA VAL A 182 -0.08 3.88 31.01
C VAL A 182 -1.56 3.59 31.15
N ARG A 183 -2.23 4.24 32.11
CA ARG A 183 -3.68 4.13 32.21
C ARG A 183 -4.34 4.95 31.10
N ALA A 184 -5.34 4.35 30.47
CA ALA A 184 -6.05 4.97 29.35
C ALA A 184 -6.62 6.36 29.71
N ALA A 185 -7.14 6.52 30.93
CA ALA A 185 -7.69 7.79 31.42
C ALA A 185 -6.64 8.93 31.48
N ASP A 186 -5.37 8.62 31.70
CA ASP A 186 -4.32 9.62 31.81
C ASP A 186 -4.03 10.31 30.46
N LEU A 187 -4.37 9.64 29.33
CA LEU A 187 -4.16 10.17 27.97
C LEU A 187 -4.96 11.47 27.72
N ALA A 188 -6.14 11.60 28.31
CA ALA A 188 -6.99 12.78 28.13
C ALA A 188 -6.37 14.08 28.69
N SER A 189 -5.38 13.95 29.58
CA SER A 189 -4.70 15.07 30.23
C SER A 189 -3.61 15.72 29.39
N PHE A 190 -3.24 15.08 28.25
CA PHE A 190 -2.12 15.54 27.43
C PHE A 190 -2.57 15.91 26.02
N PRO A 191 -1.89 16.86 25.35
CA PRO A 191 -2.09 17.12 23.93
C PRO A 191 -1.82 15.88 23.11
N TYR A 192 -2.69 15.60 22.12
CA TYR A 192 -2.60 14.44 21.25
C TYR A 192 -2.22 14.83 19.83
N VAL A 193 -1.38 14.03 19.20
CA VAL A 193 -1.05 14.12 17.77
C VAL A 193 -1.82 13.02 17.02
N ASP A 194 -2.64 13.43 16.07
CA ASP A 194 -3.50 12.55 15.29
C ASP A 194 -2.80 12.14 13.98
N ARG A 195 -2.76 10.84 13.72
CA ARG A 195 -2.13 10.20 12.56
C ARG A 195 -3.18 10.01 11.47
N LEU A 196 -3.28 10.96 10.52
CA LEU A 196 -4.34 10.98 9.51
C LEU A 196 -4.33 9.79 8.54
N ARG A 197 -3.16 9.19 8.28
CA ARG A 197 -3.01 8.02 7.40
C ARG A 197 -2.86 6.69 8.15
N CYS A 198 -3.34 6.62 9.39
CA CYS A 198 -3.38 5.38 10.14
C CYS A 198 -4.68 4.63 9.81
N GLU A 199 -4.58 3.43 9.25
CA GLU A 199 -5.72 2.58 8.88
C GLU A 199 -6.55 2.16 10.09
N PHE A 200 -5.97 2.22 11.29
CA PHE A 200 -6.62 1.90 12.56
C PHE A 200 -7.12 3.13 13.32
N ARG A 201 -7.02 4.32 12.72
CA ARG A 201 -7.36 5.58 13.38
C ARG A 201 -8.76 5.58 13.98
N ASP A 202 -9.76 5.18 13.21
CA ASP A 202 -11.16 5.17 13.67
C ASP A 202 -11.38 4.11 14.75
N ARG A 203 -10.77 2.94 14.64
CA ARG A 203 -10.82 1.89 15.67
C ARG A 203 -10.18 2.33 16.98
N ILE A 204 -9.08 3.07 16.93
CA ILE A 204 -8.44 3.67 18.11
C ILE A 204 -9.38 4.69 18.76
N GLN A 205 -9.95 5.59 17.95
CA GLN A 205 -10.90 6.61 18.45
C GLN A 205 -12.14 5.99 19.07
N GLU A 206 -12.74 4.98 18.42
CA GLU A 206 -13.88 4.25 18.97
C GLU A 206 -13.55 3.53 20.28
N HIS A 207 -12.37 2.92 20.38
CA HIS A 207 -11.94 2.23 21.59
C HIS A 207 -11.95 3.18 22.80
N PHE A 208 -11.37 4.37 22.66
CA PHE A 208 -11.33 5.37 23.74
C PHE A 208 -12.69 6.05 23.98
N ALA A 209 -13.46 6.29 22.93
CA ALA A 209 -14.79 6.86 23.05
C ALA A 209 -15.74 5.97 23.86
N ARG A 210 -15.65 4.66 23.74
CA ARG A 210 -16.41 3.68 24.56
C ARG A 210 -16.09 3.74 26.05
N GLN A 211 -14.91 4.26 26.39
CA GLN A 211 -14.45 4.47 27.76
C GLN A 211 -14.63 5.92 28.22
N GLU A 212 -15.38 6.73 27.45
CA GLU A 212 -15.58 8.17 27.69
C GLU A 212 -14.28 8.98 27.72
N ILE A 213 -13.20 8.45 27.12
CA ILE A 213 -11.90 9.12 27.03
C ILE A 213 -11.85 9.93 25.72
N VAL A 214 -11.80 11.25 25.84
CA VAL A 214 -11.73 12.16 24.70
C VAL A 214 -10.31 12.66 24.51
N MET A 215 -9.63 12.09 23.50
CA MET A 215 -8.35 12.64 23.05
C MET A 215 -8.58 13.87 22.16
N ARG A 216 -7.94 14.98 22.50
CA ARG A 216 -8.10 16.25 21.77
C ARG A 216 -6.88 16.51 20.91
N PRO A 217 -6.94 16.24 19.58
CA PRO A 217 -5.81 16.45 18.71
C PRO A 217 -5.53 17.95 18.54
N ARG A 218 -4.33 18.37 18.89
CA ARG A 218 -3.82 19.74 18.65
C ARG A 218 -2.91 19.81 17.43
N PHE A 219 -2.43 18.65 16.95
CA PHE A 219 -1.63 18.52 15.75
C PHE A 219 -2.12 17.32 14.96
N ARG A 220 -2.14 17.41 13.64
CA ARG A 220 -2.56 16.34 12.73
C ARG A 220 -1.59 16.28 11.57
N ALA A 221 -1.12 15.07 11.23
CA ALA A 221 -0.23 14.89 10.11
C ALA A 221 -0.50 13.57 9.37
N GLU A 222 -0.27 13.58 8.07
CA GLU A 222 -0.30 12.38 7.24
C GLU A 222 1.00 11.62 7.30
N ARG A 223 2.11 12.32 7.47
CA ARG A 223 3.45 11.75 7.51
C ARG A 223 3.84 11.38 8.93
N GLU A 224 4.31 10.13 9.09
CA GLU A 224 4.70 9.56 10.37
C GLU A 224 5.89 10.28 11.02
N ASP A 225 6.86 10.72 10.23
CA ASP A 225 8.04 11.43 10.72
C ASP A 225 7.69 12.76 11.40
N TRP A 226 6.67 13.49 10.91
CA TRP A 226 6.17 14.70 11.56
C TRP A 226 5.50 14.38 12.90
N VAL A 227 4.67 13.33 12.94
CA VAL A 227 4.01 12.89 14.17
C VAL A 227 5.04 12.58 15.24
N GLN A 228 6.00 11.72 14.91
CA GLN A 228 7.00 11.25 15.87
C GLN A 228 7.93 12.39 16.33
N ARG A 229 8.31 13.31 15.43
CA ARG A 229 9.15 14.44 15.79
C ARG A 229 8.48 15.37 16.79
N VAL A 230 7.22 15.77 16.53
CA VAL A 230 6.45 16.62 17.45
C VAL A 230 6.29 15.97 18.83
N VAL A 231 6.10 14.65 18.84
CA VAL A 231 5.99 13.90 20.11
C VAL A 231 7.34 13.81 20.82
N ALA A 232 8.42 13.52 20.11
CA ALA A 232 9.77 13.43 20.69
C ALA A 232 10.26 14.76 21.30
N ASP A 233 9.80 15.89 20.76
CA ASP A 233 10.08 17.24 21.31
C ASP A 233 9.31 17.55 22.61
N GLY A 234 8.46 16.63 23.09
CA GLY A 234 7.83 16.71 24.41
C GLY A 234 6.52 17.47 24.47
N HIS A 235 5.99 17.91 23.34
CA HIS A 235 4.78 18.76 23.31
C HIS A 235 3.46 17.99 23.27
N ALA A 236 3.50 16.67 23.04
CA ALA A 236 2.29 15.86 22.88
C ALA A 236 2.60 14.37 23.02
N ILE A 237 1.52 13.58 22.99
CA ILE A 237 1.56 12.11 22.90
C ILE A 237 0.93 11.65 21.58
N CYS A 238 1.24 10.43 21.17
CA CYS A 238 0.54 9.77 20.07
C CYS A 238 0.29 8.29 20.38
N ILE A 239 -0.53 7.64 19.54
CA ILE A 239 -0.68 6.19 19.56
C ILE A 239 -0.13 5.67 18.25
N LEU A 240 0.81 4.73 18.32
CA LEU A 240 1.51 4.17 17.17
C LEU A 240 1.71 2.66 17.35
N PRO A 241 1.99 1.93 16.27
CA PRO A 241 2.39 0.53 16.37
C PRO A 241 3.73 0.38 17.11
N GLU A 242 3.87 -0.70 17.86
CA GLU A 242 4.99 -0.94 18.78
C GLU A 242 6.37 -0.82 18.12
N HIS A 243 6.51 -1.31 16.88
CA HIS A 243 7.77 -1.28 16.15
C HIS A 243 7.93 -0.05 15.24
N SER A 244 7.04 0.95 15.37
CA SER A 244 7.06 2.15 14.51
C SER A 244 7.95 3.26 15.04
N GLY A 245 8.39 3.23 16.28
CA GLY A 245 9.22 4.28 16.88
C GLY A 245 10.60 4.38 16.20
N ALA A 246 10.80 5.43 15.40
CA ALA A 246 12.01 5.63 14.60
C ALA A 246 12.83 6.86 15.00
N VAL A 247 12.19 7.80 15.71
CA VAL A 247 12.82 9.09 16.01
C VAL A 247 13.54 9.03 17.36
N PRO A 248 14.84 9.43 17.44
CA PRO A 248 15.54 9.55 18.71
C PRO A 248 14.78 10.45 19.72
N GLY A 249 14.73 10.01 20.97
CA GLY A 249 13.99 10.72 22.02
C GLY A 249 12.51 10.31 22.16
N LEU A 250 11.96 9.55 21.21
CA LEU A 250 10.67 8.91 21.34
C LEU A 250 10.80 7.61 22.11
N VAL A 251 9.94 7.42 23.11
CA VAL A 251 9.80 6.15 23.84
C VAL A 251 8.36 5.66 23.76
N THR A 252 8.19 4.34 23.87
CA THR A 252 6.88 3.71 23.80
C THR A 252 6.50 3.07 25.13
N ARG A 253 5.18 3.06 25.44
CA ARG A 253 4.62 2.40 26.63
C ARG A 253 3.31 1.67 26.30
N PRO A 254 3.08 0.49 26.82
CA PRO A 254 1.78 -0.16 26.75
C PRO A 254 0.68 0.70 27.36
N ILE A 255 -0.53 0.62 26.81
CA ILE A 255 -1.72 1.30 27.34
C ILE A 255 -2.63 0.25 27.95
N GLU A 256 -3.03 0.47 29.21
CA GLU A 256 -3.94 -0.42 29.91
C GLU A 256 -5.28 -0.55 29.16
N GLY A 257 -5.73 -1.80 28.97
CA GLY A 257 -7.00 -2.09 28.30
C GLY A 257 -7.01 -1.87 26.78
N LEU A 258 -5.94 -1.39 26.15
CA LEU A 258 -5.84 -1.32 24.70
C LEU A 258 -5.32 -2.65 24.14
N SER A 259 -6.25 -3.51 23.71
CA SER A 259 -5.94 -4.81 23.10
C SER A 259 -5.94 -4.76 21.57
N LEU A 260 -5.76 -3.58 20.98
CA LEU A 260 -5.75 -3.41 19.53
C LEU A 260 -4.42 -3.86 18.95
N GLU A 261 -4.50 -4.82 18.05
CA GLU A 261 -3.37 -5.37 17.31
C GLU A 261 -3.59 -5.24 15.80
N ARG A 262 -2.50 -5.27 15.06
CA ARG A 262 -2.51 -5.41 13.60
C ARG A 262 -1.58 -6.52 13.16
N GLU A 263 -1.91 -7.16 12.05
CA GLU A 263 -1.06 -8.12 11.38
C GLU A 263 -0.50 -7.49 10.11
N LEU A 264 0.81 -7.51 9.97
CA LEU A 264 1.45 -7.11 8.74
C LEU A 264 1.52 -8.31 7.81
N VAL A 265 1.19 -8.07 6.56
CA VAL A 265 1.19 -9.11 5.52
C VAL A 265 1.96 -8.62 4.29
N ILE A 266 2.61 -9.55 3.57
CA ILE A 266 3.08 -9.32 2.21
C ILE A 266 2.11 -9.98 1.24
N VAL A 267 1.71 -9.23 0.23
CA VAL A 267 0.74 -9.66 -0.78
C VAL A 267 1.41 -9.65 -2.15
N THR A 268 1.27 -10.74 -2.88
CA THR A 268 1.74 -10.90 -4.26
C THR A 268 0.63 -11.45 -5.14
N VAL A 269 0.77 -11.39 -6.47
CA VAL A 269 -0.15 -12.07 -7.39
C VAL A 269 0.14 -13.57 -7.38
N SER A 270 -0.90 -14.40 -7.32
CA SER A 270 -0.78 -15.84 -7.36
C SER A 270 -0.29 -16.34 -8.73
N GLY A 271 0.48 -17.42 -8.75
CA GLY A 271 0.89 -18.11 -9.99
C GLY A 271 2.20 -17.62 -10.58
N SER A 272 2.35 -17.81 -11.90
CA SER A 272 3.62 -17.61 -12.63
C SER A 272 3.92 -16.14 -12.96
N THR A 273 2.99 -15.23 -12.77
CA THR A 273 3.14 -13.80 -13.10
C THR A 273 4.06 -13.05 -12.14
N THR A 274 4.19 -13.53 -10.90
CA THR A 274 5.15 -12.96 -9.93
C THR A 274 6.57 -13.43 -10.28
N PRO A 275 7.56 -12.50 -10.41
CA PRO A 275 8.96 -12.85 -10.66
C PRO A 275 9.48 -13.89 -9.67
N VAL A 276 10.39 -14.76 -10.14
CA VAL A 276 10.97 -15.82 -9.30
C VAL A 276 11.69 -15.21 -8.08
N GLU A 277 12.37 -14.08 -8.28
CA GLU A 277 13.08 -13.34 -7.25
C GLU A 277 12.11 -12.81 -6.19
N MET A 278 10.96 -12.27 -6.61
CA MET A 278 9.94 -11.80 -5.65
C MET A 278 9.36 -12.95 -4.83
N ARG A 279 9.13 -14.10 -5.45
CA ARG A 279 8.68 -15.30 -4.72
C ARG A 279 9.70 -15.77 -3.67
N LYS A 280 11.00 -15.73 -4.00
CA LYS A 280 12.08 -16.04 -3.03
C LYS A 280 12.05 -15.05 -1.86
N ILE A 281 11.92 -13.76 -2.14
CA ILE A 281 11.83 -12.72 -1.08
C ILE A 281 10.57 -12.90 -0.24
N ALA A 282 9.42 -13.20 -0.83
CA ALA A 282 8.20 -13.48 -0.08
C ALA A 282 8.31 -14.75 0.79
N GLN A 283 9.01 -15.78 0.32
CA GLN A 283 9.34 -16.96 1.12
C GLN A 283 10.32 -16.66 2.26
N LEU A 284 11.34 -15.84 1.98
CA LEU A 284 12.28 -15.36 3.01
C LEU A 284 11.51 -14.60 4.09
N ALA A 285 10.60 -13.70 3.70
CA ALA A 285 9.79 -12.91 4.62
C ALA A 285 8.95 -13.79 5.57
N SER A 286 8.39 -14.90 5.08
CA SER A 286 7.61 -15.85 5.91
C SER A 286 8.45 -16.64 6.92
N ARG A 287 9.78 -16.69 6.74
CA ARG A 287 10.70 -17.41 7.62
C ARG A 287 11.60 -16.47 8.41
N TYR A 288 11.50 -15.18 8.17
CA TYR A 288 12.30 -14.18 8.82
C TYR A 288 11.86 -14.02 10.28
N ALA A 289 12.85 -13.94 11.18
CA ALA A 289 12.59 -13.65 12.60
C ALA A 289 12.31 -12.15 12.77
N TRP A 290 11.06 -11.77 12.62
CA TRP A 290 10.63 -10.39 12.84
C TRP A 290 10.74 -10.04 14.33
N GLN A 291 11.42 -8.94 14.64
CA GLN A 291 11.63 -8.42 16.00
C GLN A 291 10.73 -7.22 16.25
#